data_3938c0ced32972f00b96eb67ea097cba
#
_entry.id   3938c0ced32972f00b96eb67ea097cba
#
_cell.length_a   1.000
_cell.length_b   1.000
_cell.length_c   1.000
_cell.angle_alpha   90.00
_cell.angle_beta   90.00
_cell.angle_gamma   90.00
#
_symmetry.space_group_name_H-M   'P 1'
#
loop_
_entity.id
_entity.type
_entity.pdbx_description
1 polymer ?
#
loop_
_entity_poly.entity_id
_entity_poly.type
_entity_poly.pdbx_seq_one_letter_code
_entity_poly.pdbx_strand_id
1 'polypeptide(L)'
;MRMLIVNPIAGCGYALKVMEQVQSVLTARNLPFRVMRTEYPGYAAKLAREAVEMGCEAVYVIGGDGTFSEAARGLAGSGIPIGLIPAGTGNDFVKTLGTPKEPMAALNFILSHEPRPCDAIDLNGQMFLNVAGAGFDVTVLENVADFGGKIRGLLPYLVGLIRAIWKHQPLQLTYTVDGKTQTKDALLCIAANGKWIGGGIPICPDAVPNDGEIDFMVVGQQPRWKVPYYLVRMMMKQILNFPFTEHVLCDKVTVSSPGMHVEVDGEIIACEHAEFTMHPGALMLYW
;
A
#
# COMPACT_ATOMS: atom_id res chain seq x y z
N MET A 1 8.85 -5.98 -25.63
CA MET A 1 8.15 -4.66 -25.67
C MET A 1 7.70 -4.30 -24.27
N ARG A 2 7.82 -3.03 -23.83
CA ARG A 2 7.37 -2.55 -22.51
C ARG A 2 5.96 -1.98 -22.59
N MET A 3 5.15 -2.15 -21.54
CA MET A 3 3.85 -1.47 -21.45
C MET A 3 3.93 -0.33 -20.43
N LEU A 4 3.50 0.87 -20.81
CA LEU A 4 3.32 2.00 -19.91
C LEU A 4 1.85 2.10 -19.53
N ILE A 5 1.52 1.86 -18.26
CA ILE A 5 0.16 2.05 -17.72
C ILE A 5 0.14 3.42 -17.04
N VAL A 6 -0.71 4.31 -17.53
CA VAL A 6 -0.74 5.71 -17.10
C VAL A 6 -2.10 6.03 -16.49
N ASN A 7 -2.11 6.53 -15.25
CA ASN A 7 -3.32 7.11 -14.67
C ASN A 7 -3.36 8.62 -15.00
N PRO A 8 -4.20 9.06 -15.94
CA PRO A 8 -4.16 10.43 -16.46
C PRO A 8 -4.54 11.49 -15.42
N ILE A 9 -5.28 11.13 -14.37
CA ILE A 9 -5.70 12.05 -13.30
C ILE A 9 -4.72 12.10 -12.12
N ALA A 10 -3.74 11.19 -12.07
CA ALA A 10 -2.77 11.15 -10.98
C ALA A 10 -1.97 12.47 -10.90
N GLY A 11 -1.73 12.91 -9.65
CA GLY A 11 -1.07 14.19 -9.41
C GLY A 11 -1.79 15.39 -10.04
N CYS A 12 -3.13 15.33 -10.18
CA CYS A 12 -3.92 16.37 -10.85
C CYS A 12 -3.53 16.59 -12.33
N GLY A 13 -3.26 15.49 -13.04
CA GLY A 13 -2.82 15.50 -14.45
C GLY A 13 -1.30 15.59 -14.63
N TYR A 14 -0.52 15.64 -13.55
CA TYR A 14 0.93 15.64 -13.64
C TYR A 14 1.47 14.37 -14.34
N ALA A 15 0.80 13.24 -14.16
CA ALA A 15 1.15 11.97 -14.81
C ALA A 15 1.25 12.05 -16.34
N LEU A 16 0.44 12.91 -16.98
CA LEU A 16 0.50 13.10 -18.43
C LEU A 16 1.81 13.77 -18.86
N LYS A 17 2.31 14.75 -18.10
CA LYS A 17 3.60 15.40 -18.37
C LYS A 17 4.76 14.41 -18.15
N VAL A 18 4.67 13.61 -17.10
CA VAL A 18 5.64 12.54 -16.83
C VAL A 18 5.65 11.52 -17.97
N MET A 19 4.47 11.13 -18.45
CA MET A 19 4.35 10.20 -19.59
C MET A 19 5.09 10.71 -20.83
N GLU A 20 4.93 11.98 -21.19
CA GLU A 20 5.62 12.59 -22.36
C GLU A 20 7.15 12.52 -22.20
N GLN A 21 7.67 12.81 -21.00
CA GLN A 21 9.08 12.72 -20.71
C GLN A 21 9.59 11.27 -20.79
N VAL A 22 8.86 10.32 -20.21
CA VAL A 22 9.18 8.88 -20.27
C VAL A 22 9.22 8.40 -21.71
N GLN A 23 8.22 8.74 -22.54
CA GLN A 23 8.18 8.39 -23.96
C GLN A 23 9.41 8.93 -24.71
N SER A 24 9.79 10.18 -24.46
CA SER A 24 10.98 10.79 -25.08
C SER A 24 12.25 10.01 -24.75
N VAL A 25 12.43 9.63 -23.50
CA VAL A 25 13.62 8.85 -23.06
C VAL A 25 13.64 7.46 -23.68
N LEU A 26 12.50 6.74 -23.66
CA LEU A 26 12.42 5.39 -24.22
C LEU A 26 12.64 5.41 -25.73
N THR A 27 12.10 6.40 -26.44
CA THR A 27 12.34 6.59 -27.89
C THR A 27 13.81 6.88 -28.19
N ALA A 28 14.43 7.79 -27.44
CA ALA A 28 15.85 8.11 -27.61
C ALA A 28 16.77 6.91 -27.34
N ARG A 29 16.35 5.97 -26.51
CA ARG A 29 17.08 4.73 -26.22
C ARG A 29 16.71 3.56 -27.15
N ASN A 30 15.84 3.77 -28.15
CA ASN A 30 15.32 2.72 -29.04
C ASN A 30 14.66 1.55 -28.29
N LEU A 31 14.00 1.83 -27.17
CA LEU A 31 13.28 0.84 -26.35
C LEU A 31 11.82 0.80 -26.79
N PRO A 32 11.31 -0.32 -27.37
CA PRO A 32 9.93 -0.40 -27.84
C PRO A 32 8.96 -0.40 -26.65
N PHE A 33 7.90 0.43 -26.74
CA PHE A 33 6.88 0.55 -25.72
C PHE A 33 5.49 0.77 -26.32
N ARG A 34 4.46 0.48 -25.52
CA ARG A 34 3.05 0.80 -25.80
C ARG A 34 2.48 1.57 -24.59
N VAL A 35 1.75 2.63 -24.83
CA VAL A 35 1.08 3.44 -23.80
C VAL A 35 -0.38 3.06 -23.71
N MET A 36 -0.83 2.75 -22.49
CA MET A 36 -2.21 2.48 -22.14
C MET A 36 -2.62 3.40 -21.00
N ARG A 37 -3.78 4.04 -21.12
CA ARG A 37 -4.30 4.95 -20.10
C ARG A 37 -5.42 4.27 -19.33
N THR A 38 -5.45 4.45 -18.03
CA THR A 38 -6.58 3.99 -17.21
C THR A 38 -7.79 4.90 -17.42
N GLU A 39 -8.98 4.29 -17.46
CA GLU A 39 -10.25 4.99 -17.70
C GLU A 39 -11.10 5.06 -16.43
N TYR A 40 -10.97 4.07 -15.54
CA TYR A 40 -11.73 3.94 -14.31
C TYR A 40 -10.92 3.18 -13.25
N PRO A 41 -11.31 3.22 -11.95
CA PRO A 41 -10.67 2.41 -10.90
C PRO A 41 -10.73 0.91 -11.23
N GLY A 42 -9.65 0.18 -10.96
CA GLY A 42 -9.49 -1.24 -11.31
C GLY A 42 -9.02 -1.52 -12.74
N TYR A 43 -8.98 -0.49 -13.61
CA TYR A 43 -8.60 -0.70 -15.01
C TYR A 43 -7.13 -1.04 -15.20
N ALA A 44 -6.25 -0.58 -14.29
CA ALA A 44 -4.83 -0.90 -14.36
C ALA A 44 -4.56 -2.40 -14.22
N ALA A 45 -5.36 -3.12 -13.43
CA ALA A 45 -5.27 -4.57 -13.31
C ALA A 45 -5.63 -5.29 -14.62
N LYS A 46 -6.63 -4.77 -15.35
CA LYS A 46 -6.99 -5.31 -16.66
C LYS A 46 -5.87 -5.10 -17.68
N LEU A 47 -5.33 -3.87 -17.75
CA LEU A 47 -4.22 -3.54 -18.64
C LEU A 47 -2.95 -4.36 -18.33
N ALA A 48 -2.71 -4.63 -17.06
CA ALA A 48 -1.61 -5.47 -16.64
C ALA A 48 -1.77 -6.93 -17.11
N ARG A 49 -2.98 -7.49 -17.04
CA ARG A 49 -3.28 -8.82 -17.64
C ARG A 49 -3.11 -8.82 -19.15
N GLU A 50 -3.54 -7.77 -19.85
CA GLU A 50 -3.28 -7.62 -21.27
C GLU A 50 -1.78 -7.60 -21.59
N ALA A 51 -0.94 -6.97 -20.71
CA ALA A 51 0.51 -7.02 -20.86
C ALA A 51 1.08 -8.45 -20.78
N VAL A 52 0.51 -9.29 -19.91
CA VAL A 52 0.88 -10.72 -19.82
C VAL A 52 0.52 -11.44 -21.12
N GLU A 53 -0.71 -11.27 -21.60
CA GLU A 53 -1.20 -11.90 -22.84
C GLU A 53 -0.38 -11.47 -24.08
N MET A 54 0.11 -10.24 -24.08
CA MET A 54 0.95 -9.69 -25.14
C MET A 54 2.43 -10.08 -25.01
N GLY A 55 2.83 -10.80 -23.99
CA GLY A 55 4.23 -11.15 -23.73
C GLY A 55 5.13 -9.93 -23.55
N CYS A 56 4.67 -8.91 -22.80
CA CYS A 56 5.48 -7.75 -22.50
C CYS A 56 6.69 -8.12 -21.63
N GLU A 57 7.82 -7.48 -21.88
CA GLU A 57 9.07 -7.68 -21.12
C GLU A 57 9.01 -7.02 -19.73
N ALA A 58 8.25 -5.94 -19.60
CA ALA A 58 8.06 -5.19 -18.36
C ALA A 58 6.83 -4.29 -18.43
N VAL A 59 6.29 -3.94 -17.27
CA VAL A 59 5.23 -2.94 -17.11
C VAL A 59 5.75 -1.78 -16.27
N TYR A 60 5.61 -0.55 -16.78
CA TYR A 60 5.94 0.67 -16.05
C TYR A 60 4.66 1.43 -15.76
N VAL A 61 4.39 1.68 -14.48
CA VAL A 61 3.18 2.39 -14.04
C VAL A 61 3.53 3.85 -13.77
N ILE A 62 2.85 4.76 -14.44
CA ILE A 62 2.95 6.20 -14.20
C ILE A 62 1.70 6.62 -13.41
N GLY A 63 1.83 6.73 -12.09
CA GLY A 63 0.69 6.94 -11.20
C GLY A 63 1.08 7.03 -9.72
N GLY A 64 0.15 6.73 -8.84
CA GLY A 64 0.33 6.60 -7.40
C GLY A 64 0.20 5.15 -6.93
N ASP A 65 0.22 4.96 -5.59
CA ASP A 65 0.15 3.64 -4.93
C ASP A 65 -1.05 2.81 -5.40
N GLY A 66 -2.25 3.39 -5.49
CA GLY A 66 -3.45 2.67 -5.91
C GLY A 66 -3.35 2.12 -7.34
N THR A 67 -2.89 2.94 -8.31
CA THR A 67 -2.70 2.47 -9.69
C THR A 67 -1.63 1.38 -9.77
N PHE A 68 -0.59 1.51 -8.95
CA PHE A 68 0.49 0.53 -8.87
C PHE A 68 -0.01 -0.80 -8.27
N SER A 69 -0.74 -0.75 -7.17
CA SER A 69 -1.33 -1.93 -6.52
C SER A 69 -2.32 -2.65 -7.45
N GLU A 70 -3.17 -1.90 -8.17
CA GLU A 70 -4.05 -2.49 -9.20
C GLU A 70 -3.25 -3.22 -10.28
N ALA A 71 -2.22 -2.58 -10.86
CA ALA A 71 -1.41 -3.19 -11.92
C ALA A 71 -0.64 -4.42 -11.40
N ALA A 72 -0.09 -4.34 -10.20
CA ALA A 72 0.59 -5.45 -9.55
C ALA A 72 -0.32 -6.67 -9.36
N ARG A 73 -1.57 -6.45 -8.92
CA ARG A 73 -2.59 -7.53 -8.87
C ARG A 73 -2.80 -8.22 -10.22
N GLY A 74 -2.74 -7.45 -11.30
CA GLY A 74 -2.88 -8.01 -12.65
C GLY A 74 -1.66 -8.81 -13.13
N LEU A 75 -0.48 -8.59 -12.55
CA LEU A 75 0.78 -9.25 -12.89
C LEU A 75 1.16 -10.37 -11.94
N ALA A 76 0.43 -10.57 -10.84
CA ALA A 76 0.79 -11.56 -9.83
C ALA A 76 1.01 -12.95 -10.44
N GLY A 77 2.13 -13.57 -10.11
CA GLY A 77 2.52 -14.89 -10.64
C GLY A 77 2.95 -14.94 -12.11
N SER A 78 2.93 -13.81 -12.84
CA SER A 78 3.30 -13.80 -14.26
C SER A 78 4.82 -13.80 -14.52
N GLY A 79 5.60 -13.37 -13.52
CA GLY A 79 7.04 -13.13 -13.66
C GLY A 79 7.40 -11.88 -14.46
N ILE A 80 6.44 -11.11 -14.98
CA ILE A 80 6.70 -9.85 -15.69
C ILE A 80 7.05 -8.77 -14.67
N PRO A 81 8.22 -8.12 -14.80
CA PRO A 81 8.63 -7.10 -13.87
C PRO A 81 7.79 -5.82 -13.99
N ILE A 82 7.49 -5.23 -12.83
CA ILE A 82 6.76 -3.97 -12.72
C ILE A 82 7.58 -2.90 -12.02
N GLY A 83 7.57 -1.68 -12.57
CA GLY A 83 8.23 -0.52 -11.97
C GLY A 83 7.25 0.64 -11.78
N LEU A 84 7.36 1.35 -10.66
CA LEU A 84 6.58 2.57 -10.42
C LEU A 84 7.39 3.80 -10.79
N ILE A 85 6.82 4.64 -11.65
CA ILE A 85 7.25 5.99 -11.94
C ILE A 85 6.29 6.93 -11.21
N PRO A 86 6.69 7.48 -10.05
CA PRO A 86 5.78 8.15 -9.14
C PRO A 86 5.20 9.44 -9.72
N ALA A 87 3.88 9.51 -9.81
CA ALA A 87 3.16 10.71 -10.21
C ALA A 87 1.97 11.02 -9.29
N GLY A 88 1.78 10.24 -8.24
CA GLY A 88 0.78 10.42 -7.18
C GLY A 88 1.28 11.30 -6.04
N THR A 89 0.46 11.46 -5.00
CA THR A 89 0.76 12.30 -3.82
C THR A 89 1.36 11.54 -2.64
N GLY A 90 1.00 10.27 -2.42
CA GLY A 90 1.46 9.45 -1.29
C GLY A 90 2.79 8.76 -1.61
N ASN A 91 2.75 7.85 -2.55
CA ASN A 91 3.86 7.01 -2.98
C ASN A 91 4.55 6.33 -1.79
N ASP A 92 3.74 5.68 -0.93
CA ASP A 92 4.21 5.10 0.33
C ASP A 92 4.97 3.80 0.11
N PHE A 93 4.54 2.98 -0.85
CA PHE A 93 5.25 1.75 -1.17
C PHE A 93 6.62 2.02 -1.82
N VAL A 94 6.74 3.08 -2.64
CA VAL A 94 8.04 3.57 -3.17
C VAL A 94 9.02 3.85 -2.05
N LYS A 95 8.55 4.43 -0.94
CA LYS A 95 9.40 4.70 0.23
C LYS A 95 9.88 3.41 0.91
N THR A 96 9.03 2.36 0.93
CA THR A 96 9.41 1.03 1.42
C THR A 96 10.50 0.42 0.53
N LEU A 97 10.33 0.49 -0.78
CA LEU A 97 11.26 -0.04 -1.76
C LEU A 97 12.58 0.75 -1.85
N GLY A 98 12.63 1.97 -1.28
CA GLY A 98 13.81 2.84 -1.39
C GLY A 98 14.07 3.38 -2.79
N THR A 99 13.09 3.30 -3.70
CA THR A 99 13.21 3.81 -5.06
C THR A 99 13.07 5.34 -5.12
N PRO A 100 13.64 6.01 -6.14
CA PRO A 100 13.55 7.47 -6.25
C PRO A 100 12.12 7.97 -6.36
N LYS A 101 11.81 9.10 -5.67
CA LYS A 101 10.49 9.74 -5.71
C LYS A 101 10.30 10.67 -6.92
N GLU A 102 11.40 11.15 -7.50
CA GLU A 102 11.37 11.97 -8.71
C GLU A 102 11.16 11.05 -9.93
N PRO A 103 10.16 11.34 -10.81
CA PRO A 103 9.77 10.41 -11.87
C PRO A 103 10.88 10.01 -12.84
N MET A 104 11.74 10.96 -13.24
CA MET A 104 12.80 10.65 -14.20
C MET A 104 13.97 9.92 -13.55
N ALA A 105 14.23 10.19 -12.26
CA ALA A 105 15.18 9.40 -11.47
C ALA A 105 14.67 7.97 -11.27
N ALA A 106 13.36 7.78 -11.02
CA ALA A 106 12.72 6.46 -10.94
C ALA A 106 12.81 5.70 -12.27
N LEU A 107 12.55 6.35 -13.41
CA LEU A 107 12.73 5.73 -14.72
C LEU A 107 14.18 5.29 -14.94
N ASN A 108 15.15 6.16 -14.64
CA ASN A 108 16.57 5.82 -14.79
C ASN A 108 16.96 4.65 -13.86
N PHE A 109 16.43 4.62 -12.63
CA PHE A 109 16.61 3.51 -11.71
C PHE A 109 16.09 2.21 -12.31
N ILE A 110 14.84 2.18 -12.79
CA ILE A 110 14.21 1.03 -13.46
C ILE A 110 15.05 0.54 -14.65
N LEU A 111 15.56 1.47 -15.46
CA LEU A 111 16.36 1.12 -16.66
C LEU A 111 17.80 0.66 -16.38
N SER A 112 18.29 0.82 -15.14
CA SER A 112 19.67 0.50 -14.74
C SER A 112 19.78 -0.61 -13.70
N HIS A 113 18.64 -1.11 -13.18
CA HIS A 113 18.62 -2.17 -12.16
C HIS A 113 17.85 -3.39 -12.65
N GLU A 114 18.24 -4.55 -12.15
CA GLU A 114 17.47 -5.78 -12.35
C GLU A 114 16.29 -5.85 -11.37
N PRO A 115 15.17 -6.39 -11.82
CA PRO A 115 14.02 -6.58 -10.93
C PRO A 115 14.31 -7.68 -9.90
N ARG A 116 13.72 -7.55 -8.71
CA ARG A 116 13.85 -8.50 -7.61
C ARG A 116 12.48 -9.01 -7.17
N PRO A 117 12.41 -10.23 -6.60
CA PRO A 117 11.20 -10.74 -6.00
C PRO A 117 10.67 -9.80 -4.91
N CYS A 118 9.36 -9.64 -4.89
CA CYS A 118 8.65 -8.92 -3.86
C CYS A 118 7.42 -9.74 -3.45
N ASP A 119 7.16 -9.79 -2.16
CA ASP A 119 6.05 -10.51 -1.60
C ASP A 119 4.75 -9.70 -1.76
N ALA A 120 3.63 -10.37 -1.62
CA ALA A 120 2.32 -9.76 -1.57
C ALA A 120 1.45 -10.51 -0.56
N ILE A 121 0.52 -9.80 0.06
CA ILE A 121 -0.43 -10.40 1.00
C ILE A 121 -1.78 -10.52 0.29
N ASP A 122 -2.43 -11.66 0.46
CA ASP A 122 -3.82 -11.88 0.05
C ASP A 122 -4.75 -11.66 1.25
N LEU A 123 -5.80 -10.88 1.06
CA LEU A 123 -6.92 -10.75 1.97
C LEU A 123 -8.18 -11.34 1.33
N ASN A 124 -8.61 -12.50 1.75
CA ASN A 124 -9.84 -13.15 1.28
C ASN A 124 -9.94 -13.23 -0.26
N GLY A 125 -8.83 -13.46 -0.98
CA GLY A 125 -8.77 -13.51 -2.45
C GLY A 125 -8.45 -12.17 -3.11
N GLN A 126 -8.21 -11.11 -2.36
CA GLN A 126 -7.76 -9.81 -2.86
C GLN A 126 -6.31 -9.55 -2.44
N MET A 127 -5.40 -9.59 -3.39
CA MET A 127 -3.98 -9.32 -3.16
C MET A 127 -3.70 -7.83 -2.96
N PHE A 128 -2.79 -7.50 -2.04
CA PHE A 128 -2.27 -6.15 -1.82
C PHE A 128 -0.77 -6.18 -1.51
N LEU A 129 -0.11 -5.01 -1.59
CA LEU A 129 1.36 -4.92 -1.53
C LEU A 129 1.89 -4.23 -0.30
N ASN A 130 1.14 -3.29 0.24
CA ASN A 130 1.68 -2.38 1.25
C ASN A 130 1.17 -2.75 2.64
N VAL A 131 0.01 -2.28 3.02
CA VAL A 131 -0.54 -2.44 4.37
C VAL A 131 -2.05 -2.62 4.31
N ALA A 132 -2.57 -3.51 5.15
CA ALA A 132 -3.98 -3.57 5.50
C ALA A 132 -4.15 -3.37 7.00
N GLY A 133 -5.19 -2.64 7.39
CA GLY A 133 -5.44 -2.34 8.79
C GLY A 133 -6.91 -2.29 9.15
N ALA A 134 -7.21 -2.48 10.43
CA ALA A 134 -8.56 -2.34 10.96
C ALA A 134 -8.56 -1.58 12.29
N GLY A 135 -9.54 -0.71 12.48
CA GLY A 135 -9.74 0.04 13.70
C GLY A 135 -9.51 1.53 13.56
N PHE A 136 -8.54 2.07 14.27
CA PHE A 136 -8.30 3.52 14.32
C PHE A 136 -7.91 4.11 12.95
N ASP A 137 -7.16 3.39 12.14
CA ASP A 137 -6.77 3.76 10.78
C ASP A 137 -7.97 3.91 9.85
N VAL A 138 -8.90 2.95 9.87
CA VAL A 138 -10.18 3.03 9.15
C VAL A 138 -10.97 4.28 9.59
N THR A 139 -11.08 4.50 10.91
CA THR A 139 -11.76 5.68 11.45
C THR A 139 -11.12 6.99 10.98
N VAL A 140 -9.78 7.04 10.87
CA VAL A 140 -9.08 8.20 10.31
C VAL A 140 -9.43 8.40 8.84
N LEU A 141 -9.37 7.35 8.04
CA LEU A 141 -9.63 7.41 6.60
C LEU A 141 -11.08 7.85 6.29
N GLU A 142 -12.07 7.31 7.01
CA GLU A 142 -13.49 7.73 6.92
C GLU A 142 -13.63 9.23 7.19
N ASN A 143 -13.01 9.73 8.27
CA ASN A 143 -13.07 11.15 8.61
C ASN A 143 -12.31 12.05 7.62
N VAL A 144 -11.30 11.54 6.92
CA VAL A 144 -10.62 12.25 5.83
C VAL A 144 -11.50 12.30 4.57
N ALA A 145 -12.20 11.22 4.24
CA ALA A 145 -13.10 11.16 3.10
C ALA A 145 -14.25 12.18 3.18
N ASP A 146 -14.73 12.51 4.38
CA ASP A 146 -15.74 13.54 4.64
C ASP A 146 -15.37 14.94 4.09
N PHE A 147 -14.08 15.23 3.87
CA PHE A 147 -13.65 16.49 3.27
C PHE A 147 -13.81 16.56 1.75
N GLY A 148 -14.22 15.46 1.10
CA GLY A 148 -14.58 15.43 -0.33
C GLY A 148 -13.48 15.91 -1.28
N GLY A 149 -12.21 15.74 -0.93
CA GLY A 149 -11.06 16.16 -1.74
C GLY A 149 -10.88 17.68 -1.90
N LYS A 150 -11.66 18.49 -1.20
CA LYS A 150 -11.63 19.96 -1.30
C LYS A 150 -10.38 20.58 -0.67
N ILE A 151 -9.78 19.90 0.29
CA ILE A 151 -8.56 20.33 0.99
C ILE A 151 -7.47 19.31 0.69
N ARG A 152 -6.29 19.75 0.27
CA ARG A 152 -5.16 18.90 -0.12
C ARG A 152 -4.04 18.96 0.91
N GLY A 153 -3.22 17.89 0.97
CA GLY A 153 -2.04 17.81 1.82
C GLY A 153 -2.31 17.22 3.20
N LEU A 154 -1.42 17.50 4.15
CA LEU A 154 -1.42 16.92 5.49
C LEU A 154 -2.59 17.39 6.38
N LEU A 155 -3.18 18.55 6.10
CA LEU A 155 -4.22 19.16 6.95
C LEU A 155 -5.50 18.33 7.07
N PRO A 156 -6.09 17.75 5.98
CA PRO A 156 -7.23 16.83 6.11
C PRO A 156 -6.92 15.61 6.97
N TYR A 157 -5.73 15.06 6.84
CA TYR A 157 -5.26 13.94 7.66
C TYR A 157 -5.19 14.31 9.13
N LEU A 158 -4.63 15.49 9.45
CA LEU A 158 -4.52 15.96 10.84
C LEU A 158 -5.91 16.18 11.46
N VAL A 159 -6.85 16.76 10.73
CA VAL A 159 -8.24 16.95 11.20
C VAL A 159 -8.95 15.61 11.31
N GLY A 160 -8.80 14.70 10.34
CA GLY A 160 -9.32 13.35 10.38
C GLY A 160 -8.82 12.58 11.59
N LEU A 161 -7.52 12.68 11.86
CA LEU A 161 -6.86 12.09 13.02
C LEU A 161 -7.43 12.60 14.35
N ILE A 162 -7.57 13.94 14.51
CA ILE A 162 -8.14 14.54 15.71
C ILE A 162 -9.58 14.07 15.92
N ARG A 163 -10.40 14.02 14.87
CA ARG A 163 -11.78 13.51 14.95
C ARG A 163 -11.80 12.02 15.30
N ALA A 164 -10.91 11.21 14.71
CA ALA A 164 -10.81 9.80 15.00
C ALA A 164 -10.52 9.51 16.47
N ILE A 165 -9.65 10.31 17.13
CA ILE A 165 -9.36 10.16 18.58
C ILE A 165 -10.63 10.22 19.43
N TRP A 166 -11.60 11.04 19.05
CA TRP A 166 -12.85 11.21 19.79
C TRP A 166 -13.94 10.23 19.40
N LYS A 167 -14.01 9.86 18.11
CA LYS A 167 -15.07 8.99 17.57
C LYS A 167 -14.75 7.50 17.65
N HIS A 168 -13.46 7.14 17.65
CA HIS A 168 -13.06 5.74 17.59
C HIS A 168 -13.63 4.91 18.74
N GLN A 169 -14.12 3.72 18.38
CA GLN A 169 -14.53 2.66 19.31
C GLN A 169 -13.48 1.55 19.27
N PRO A 170 -13.10 0.97 20.42
CA PRO A 170 -12.19 -0.18 20.44
C PRO A 170 -12.74 -1.33 19.62
N LEU A 171 -11.88 -2.02 18.89
CA LEU A 171 -12.23 -3.30 18.26
C LEU A 171 -12.12 -4.41 19.30
N GLN A 172 -13.19 -5.19 19.47
CA GLN A 172 -13.12 -6.46 20.16
C GLN A 172 -12.53 -7.49 19.20
N LEU A 173 -11.19 -7.50 19.10
CA LEU A 173 -10.45 -8.24 18.11
C LEU A 173 -10.20 -9.67 18.55
N THR A 174 -10.61 -10.64 17.74
CA THR A 174 -10.17 -12.04 17.86
C THR A 174 -9.23 -12.34 16.70
N TYR A 175 -8.03 -12.81 16.98
CA TYR A 175 -7.05 -13.17 15.96
C TYR A 175 -6.38 -14.50 16.25
N THR A 176 -6.00 -15.21 15.19
CA THR A 176 -5.32 -16.51 15.27
C THR A 176 -4.04 -16.45 14.43
N VAL A 177 -2.91 -16.69 15.09
CA VAL A 177 -1.58 -16.83 14.49
C VAL A 177 -0.98 -18.14 14.99
N ASP A 178 -0.41 -18.94 14.11
CA ASP A 178 0.22 -20.23 14.44
C ASP A 178 -0.67 -21.16 15.28
N GLY A 179 -1.98 -21.16 14.97
CA GLY A 179 -2.97 -21.97 15.69
C GLY A 179 -3.33 -21.46 17.10
N LYS A 180 -2.78 -20.32 17.53
CA LYS A 180 -3.09 -19.71 18.82
C LYS A 180 -4.09 -18.59 18.62
N THR A 181 -5.26 -18.73 19.26
CA THR A 181 -6.31 -17.71 19.20
C THR A 181 -6.26 -16.83 20.45
N GLN A 182 -6.35 -15.53 20.26
CA GLN A 182 -6.43 -14.53 21.32
C GLN A 182 -7.58 -13.57 21.03
N THR A 183 -8.18 -13.02 22.10
CA THR A 183 -9.19 -11.97 22.02
C THR A 183 -8.81 -10.82 22.93
N LYS A 184 -8.85 -9.60 22.42
CA LYS A 184 -8.54 -8.39 23.19
C LYS A 184 -9.16 -7.14 22.59
N ASP A 185 -9.29 -6.09 23.41
CA ASP A 185 -9.67 -4.77 22.95
C ASP A 185 -8.46 -4.09 22.30
N ALA A 186 -8.56 -3.86 21.01
CA ALA A 186 -7.51 -3.25 20.20
C ALA A 186 -7.89 -1.81 19.77
N LEU A 187 -6.89 -0.94 19.74
CA LEU A 187 -6.98 0.36 19.08
C LEU A 187 -6.96 0.17 17.56
N LEU A 188 -6.05 -0.67 17.08
CA LEU A 188 -5.93 -1.05 15.68
C LEU A 188 -5.20 -2.41 15.55
N CYS A 189 -5.40 -3.07 14.43
CA CYS A 189 -4.54 -4.15 13.99
C CYS A 189 -4.06 -3.91 12.56
N ILE A 190 -2.86 -4.39 12.24
CA ILE A 190 -2.18 -4.17 10.96
C ILE A 190 -1.64 -5.50 10.45
N ALA A 191 -1.79 -5.76 9.17
CA ALA A 191 -1.04 -6.75 8.41
C ALA A 191 -0.22 -6.00 7.35
N ALA A 192 1.09 -6.02 7.47
CA ALA A 192 1.97 -5.21 6.65
C ALA A 192 3.02 -6.04 5.91
N ASN A 193 3.30 -5.62 4.70
CA ASN A 193 4.45 -5.97 3.87
C ASN A 193 5.29 -4.71 3.57
N GLY A 194 4.72 -3.55 3.79
CA GLY A 194 5.36 -2.25 3.63
C GLY A 194 5.40 -1.44 4.93
N LYS A 195 6.22 -0.37 4.91
CA LYS A 195 6.56 0.41 6.11
C LYS A 195 5.66 1.61 6.36
N TRP A 196 5.02 2.15 5.32
CA TRP A 196 4.46 3.49 5.34
C TRP A 196 3.01 3.52 4.87
N ILE A 197 2.19 4.35 5.52
CA ILE A 197 0.82 4.66 5.10
C ILE A 197 0.58 6.17 5.12
N GLY A 198 -0.54 6.62 4.53
CA GLY A 198 -1.06 7.99 4.67
C GLY A 198 -0.12 9.11 4.23
N GLY A 199 0.79 8.84 3.26
CA GLY A 199 1.74 9.83 2.76
C GLY A 199 3.04 9.95 3.56
N GLY A 200 3.35 8.98 4.43
CA GLY A 200 4.63 8.92 5.16
C GLY A 200 4.54 8.65 6.66
N ILE A 201 3.45 8.08 7.13
CA ILE A 201 3.32 7.60 8.51
C ILE A 201 4.02 6.23 8.61
N PRO A 202 5.06 6.07 9.46
CA PRO A 202 5.79 4.81 9.59
C PRO A 202 5.03 3.83 10.49
N ILE A 203 4.03 3.14 9.92
CA ILE A 203 3.16 2.24 10.67
C ILE A 203 3.83 0.92 11.01
N CYS A 204 4.67 0.39 10.14
CA CYS A 204 5.47 -0.82 10.37
C CYS A 204 6.92 -0.59 9.91
N PRO A 205 7.75 0.11 10.71
CA PRO A 205 9.06 0.60 10.27
C PRO A 205 10.07 -0.50 9.91
N ASP A 206 9.88 -1.71 10.46
CA ASP A 206 10.81 -2.83 10.28
C ASP A 206 10.38 -3.80 9.16
N ALA A 207 9.20 -3.62 8.55
CA ALA A 207 8.69 -4.49 7.48
C ALA A 207 9.69 -4.65 6.33
N VAL A 208 9.81 -5.87 5.82
CA VAL A 208 10.72 -6.25 4.73
C VAL A 208 9.93 -6.93 3.62
N PRO A 209 9.81 -6.32 2.41
CA PRO A 209 8.86 -6.75 1.39
C PRO A 209 9.30 -8.01 0.60
N ASN A 210 10.24 -8.79 1.11
CA ASN A 210 10.76 -10.00 0.46
C ASN A 210 11.33 -11.04 1.43
N ASP A 211 10.85 -11.08 2.67
CA ASP A 211 11.27 -12.07 3.68
C ASP A 211 10.31 -13.25 3.84
N GLY A 212 9.18 -13.21 3.12
CA GLY A 212 8.16 -14.25 3.14
C GLY A 212 7.21 -14.18 4.33
N GLU A 213 7.24 -13.09 5.10
CA GLU A 213 6.50 -12.95 6.34
C GLU A 213 5.56 -11.73 6.34
N ILE A 214 4.42 -11.85 6.99
CA ILE A 214 3.51 -10.74 7.31
C ILE A 214 3.97 -10.15 8.62
N ASP A 215 4.26 -8.85 8.64
CA ASP A 215 4.37 -8.10 9.87
C ASP A 215 2.97 -7.89 10.46
N PHE A 216 2.51 -8.81 11.31
CA PHE A 216 1.23 -8.66 11.97
C PHE A 216 1.38 -7.96 13.31
N MET A 217 0.62 -6.88 13.50
CA MET A 217 0.71 -6.05 14.69
C MET A 217 -0.67 -5.76 15.26
N VAL A 218 -0.79 -5.86 16.59
CA VAL A 218 -1.97 -5.45 17.34
C VAL A 218 -1.58 -4.40 18.37
N VAL A 219 -2.19 -3.22 18.28
CA VAL A 219 -1.99 -2.14 19.24
C VAL A 219 -3.17 -2.11 20.20
N GLY A 220 -2.91 -2.39 21.47
CA GLY A 220 -3.92 -2.42 22.53
C GLY A 220 -4.53 -1.04 22.79
N GLN A 221 -5.78 -1.04 23.27
CA GLN A 221 -6.53 0.17 23.59
C GLN A 221 -5.78 1.06 24.60
N GLN A 222 -5.78 2.35 24.33
CA GLN A 222 -5.17 3.37 25.19
C GLN A 222 -6.16 4.48 25.55
N PRO A 223 -5.99 5.14 26.70
CA PRO A 223 -6.76 6.33 27.05
C PRO A 223 -6.63 7.40 25.94
N ARG A 224 -7.77 7.94 25.47
CA ARG A 224 -7.82 8.89 24.35
C ARG A 224 -6.86 10.06 24.49
N TRP A 225 -6.66 10.58 25.70
CA TRP A 225 -5.76 11.70 25.98
C TRP A 225 -4.27 11.36 25.77
N LYS A 226 -3.90 10.06 25.77
CA LYS A 226 -2.52 9.61 25.48
C LYS A 226 -2.26 9.37 24.01
N VAL A 227 -3.31 9.21 23.19
CA VAL A 227 -3.15 8.92 21.75
C VAL A 227 -2.26 9.94 21.04
N PRO A 228 -2.41 11.27 21.22
CA PRO A 228 -1.52 12.24 20.59
C PRO A 228 -0.04 12.03 20.91
N TYR A 229 0.29 11.66 22.16
CA TYR A 229 1.65 11.34 22.55
C TYR A 229 2.20 10.12 21.80
N TYR A 230 1.41 9.05 21.69
CA TYR A 230 1.82 7.84 20.97
C TYR A 230 1.92 8.06 19.47
N LEU A 231 1.08 8.91 18.89
CA LEU A 231 1.20 9.31 17.49
C LEU A 231 2.54 10.00 17.18
N VAL A 232 2.98 10.91 18.05
CA VAL A 232 4.30 11.54 17.92
C VAL A 232 5.41 10.50 17.99
N ARG A 233 5.34 9.56 18.93
CA ARG A 233 6.33 8.48 19.04
C ARG A 233 6.29 7.52 17.84
N MET A 234 5.11 7.24 17.30
CA MET A 234 4.95 6.46 16.06
C MET A 234 5.65 7.16 14.89
N MET A 235 5.48 8.50 14.74
CA MET A 235 6.22 9.27 13.72
C MET A 235 7.75 9.19 13.90
N MET A 236 8.22 8.91 15.12
CA MET A 236 9.62 8.62 15.43
C MET A 236 9.99 7.13 15.23
N LYS A 237 9.14 6.33 14.57
CA LYS A 237 9.32 4.89 14.31
C LYS A 237 9.38 4.03 15.59
N GLN A 238 8.70 4.43 16.65
CA GLN A 238 8.76 3.75 17.94
C GLN A 238 7.52 2.92 18.27
N ILE A 239 6.64 2.67 17.29
CA ILE A 239 5.38 1.95 17.51
C ILE A 239 5.60 0.52 18.04
N LEU A 240 6.62 -0.18 17.56
CA LEU A 240 6.97 -1.53 18.00
C LEU A 240 7.53 -1.56 19.45
N ASN A 241 7.96 -0.42 19.97
CA ASN A 241 8.50 -0.30 21.34
C ASN A 241 7.43 0.03 22.38
N PHE A 242 6.14 0.10 22.00
CA PHE A 242 5.09 0.35 22.98
C PHE A 242 4.77 -0.93 23.76
N PRO A 243 4.63 -0.89 25.09
CA PRO A 243 4.37 -2.09 25.89
C PRO A 243 3.00 -2.73 25.66
N PHE A 244 2.14 -2.07 24.89
CA PHE A 244 0.81 -2.53 24.48
C PHE A 244 0.74 -2.83 22.98
N THR A 245 1.87 -2.86 22.27
CA THR A 245 1.97 -3.34 20.89
C THR A 245 2.49 -4.77 20.92
N GLU A 246 1.73 -5.67 20.30
CA GLU A 246 2.19 -7.00 19.96
C GLU A 246 2.56 -7.01 18.49
N HIS A 247 3.72 -7.56 18.18
CA HIS A 247 4.22 -7.72 16.83
C HIS A 247 4.67 -9.15 16.63
N VAL A 248 4.18 -9.79 15.58
CA VAL A 248 4.47 -11.19 15.24
C VAL A 248 4.70 -11.28 13.75
N LEU A 249 5.77 -11.96 13.34
CA LEU A 249 6.01 -12.37 11.97
C LEU A 249 5.31 -13.71 11.71
N CYS A 250 4.55 -13.80 10.62
CA CYS A 250 3.79 -14.98 10.27
C CYS A 250 3.53 -15.08 8.76
N ASP A 251 3.26 -16.29 8.28
CA ASP A 251 2.83 -16.51 6.89
C ASP A 251 1.30 -16.40 6.71
N LYS A 252 0.57 -16.58 7.82
CA LYS A 252 -0.89 -16.55 7.82
C LYS A 252 -1.45 -16.02 9.14
N VAL A 253 -2.47 -15.16 9.06
CA VAL A 253 -3.23 -14.70 10.22
C VAL A 253 -4.70 -14.56 9.87
N THR A 254 -5.58 -14.96 10.78
CA THR A 254 -7.02 -14.67 10.70
C THR A 254 -7.39 -13.66 11.77
N VAL A 255 -8.25 -12.73 11.40
CA VAL A 255 -8.72 -11.63 12.26
C VAL A 255 -10.23 -11.52 12.14
N SER A 256 -10.91 -11.35 13.25
CA SER A 256 -12.35 -11.13 13.24
C SER A 256 -12.80 -10.16 14.33
N SER A 257 -13.80 -9.34 13.99
CA SER A 257 -14.51 -8.47 14.94
C SER A 257 -15.88 -8.13 14.36
N PRO A 258 -16.95 -8.08 15.19
CA PRO A 258 -18.26 -7.68 14.73
C PRO A 258 -18.26 -6.28 14.12
N GLY A 259 -18.84 -6.13 12.92
CA GLY A 259 -18.92 -4.84 12.20
C GLY A 259 -17.57 -4.28 11.75
N MET A 260 -16.54 -5.12 11.67
CA MET A 260 -15.19 -4.69 11.27
C MET A 260 -15.17 -4.23 9.81
N HIS A 261 -14.43 -3.16 9.59
CA HIS A 261 -13.98 -2.72 8.28
C HIS A 261 -12.46 -2.81 8.24
N VAL A 262 -11.94 -3.17 7.09
CA VAL A 262 -10.50 -3.25 6.84
C VAL A 262 -10.13 -2.23 5.77
N GLU A 263 -9.12 -1.44 6.05
CA GLU A 263 -8.46 -0.59 5.06
C GLU A 263 -7.40 -1.42 4.34
N VAL A 264 -7.35 -1.35 3.02
CA VAL A 264 -6.37 -2.07 2.18
C VAL A 264 -5.86 -1.12 1.10
N ASP A 265 -4.58 -0.76 1.16
CA ASP A 265 -3.94 0.15 0.19
C ASP A 265 -4.74 1.45 -0.07
N GLY A 266 -5.48 1.96 0.92
CA GLY A 266 -6.29 3.19 0.85
C GLY A 266 -7.77 2.99 0.55
N GLU A 267 -8.25 1.75 0.40
CA GLU A 267 -9.67 1.40 0.19
C GLU A 267 -10.26 0.76 1.45
N ILE A 268 -11.50 1.14 1.82
CA ILE A 268 -12.20 0.56 2.97
C ILE A 268 -13.15 -0.54 2.49
N ILE A 269 -13.02 -1.72 3.08
CA ILE A 269 -13.82 -2.91 2.76
C ILE A 269 -14.54 -3.37 4.04
N ALA A 270 -15.85 -3.62 3.96
CA ALA A 270 -16.58 -4.27 5.05
C ALA A 270 -16.15 -5.74 5.13
N CYS A 271 -15.57 -6.14 6.25
CA CYS A 271 -14.96 -7.45 6.40
C CYS A 271 -14.92 -7.86 7.88
N GLU A 272 -15.94 -8.59 8.35
CA GLU A 272 -15.99 -9.07 9.73
C GLU A 272 -15.05 -10.23 10.02
N HIS A 273 -14.59 -10.92 8.97
CA HIS A 273 -13.63 -12.02 9.05
C HIS A 273 -12.59 -11.86 7.94
N ALA A 274 -11.37 -11.53 8.30
CA ALA A 274 -10.24 -11.30 7.42
C ALA A 274 -9.22 -12.44 7.57
N GLU A 275 -8.92 -13.13 6.49
CA GLU A 275 -7.81 -14.08 6.40
C GLU A 275 -6.71 -13.45 5.56
N PHE A 276 -5.55 -13.24 6.16
CA PHE A 276 -4.35 -12.76 5.49
C PHE A 276 -3.41 -13.92 5.25
N THR A 277 -2.93 -14.06 4.02
CA THR A 277 -1.97 -15.10 3.63
C THR A 277 -0.83 -14.49 2.84
N MET A 278 0.40 -14.77 3.23
CA MET A 278 1.59 -14.33 2.51
C MET A 278 1.80 -15.15 1.23
N HIS A 279 2.13 -14.47 0.16
CA HIS A 279 2.57 -15.03 -1.11
C HIS A 279 4.00 -14.59 -1.41
N PRO A 280 5.01 -15.35 -1.00
CA PRO A 280 6.41 -15.01 -1.21
C PRO A 280 6.76 -14.90 -2.69
N GLY A 281 7.48 -13.84 -3.06
CA GLY A 281 7.93 -13.64 -4.43
C GLY A 281 6.84 -13.55 -5.48
N ALA A 282 5.61 -13.18 -5.09
CA ALA A 282 4.46 -13.10 -5.99
C ALA A 282 4.65 -12.16 -7.17
N LEU A 283 5.56 -11.21 -7.05
CA LEU A 283 5.84 -10.17 -8.03
C LEU A 283 7.34 -10.00 -8.28
N MET A 284 7.68 -9.46 -9.44
CA MET A 284 9.03 -8.99 -9.76
C MET A 284 9.01 -7.46 -9.85
N LEU A 285 9.68 -6.77 -8.93
CA LEU A 285 9.71 -5.31 -8.83
C LEU A 285 11.11 -4.76 -9.04
N TYR A 286 11.20 -3.53 -9.59
CA TYR A 286 12.46 -2.78 -9.62
C TYR A 286 12.63 -2.02 -8.29
N TRP A 287 13.55 -2.50 -7.43
CA TRP A 287 13.84 -1.91 -6.11
C TRP A 287 15.23 -2.31 -5.55
#